data_c50d6c507144f2f77f23a974118c6c60
#
_entry.id   c50d6c507144f2f77f23a974118c6c60
#
_cell.length_a   1.000
_cell.length_b   1.000
_cell.length_c   1.000
_cell.angle_alpha   90.00
_cell.angle_beta   90.00
_cell.angle_gamma   90.00
#
_symmetry.space_group_name_H-M   'P 1'
#
loop_
_entity.id
_entity.type
_entity.pdbx_description
1 polymer ?
#
loop_
_entity_poly.entity_id
_entity_poly.type
_entity_poly.pdbx_seq_one_letter_code
_entity_poly.pdbx_strand_id
1 'polypeptide(L)'
;MPIASISKLITALVILKAKPLASAADPGPRITFSKADHALYDKYYVQNATIAPMPTGSILSEHDALETMLVVSACNYAEALADWAYGSEGAFLAATRAWLAAHGMTHTRMVEPTGIDAANTSTPADLIALGRLAMADPAIASIVGKTQLDVPADDLRGMPGTNDLLGSHGVDGIKTGTLDPSGSDLLYSASLDVGTPTPLRVIGVELGGATRSQVDGDVEALLDGIAAGFHHVPLGHEGDVVGTYSTPWGSSARMVLAASPTMLVWSNTKITASMTTTTLTTGRNGERVGTVTWKAGPNTATAPVVLKGAIRPPTAWWRLTHPFELGR
;
A
#
# COMPACT_ATOMS: atom_id res chain seq x y z
N MET A 1 -12.45 14.58 10.16
CA MET A 1 -11.45 15.32 10.96
C MET A 1 -10.76 16.32 10.02
N PRO A 2 -10.26 17.45 10.52
CA PRO A 2 -9.34 18.29 9.75
C PRO A 2 -8.14 17.47 9.31
N ILE A 3 -7.58 17.78 8.14
CA ILE A 3 -6.49 17.01 7.52
C ILE A 3 -5.23 17.85 7.25
N ALA A 4 -5.26 19.09 7.69
CA ALA A 4 -4.14 20.01 7.57
C ALA A 4 -3.47 19.93 6.17
N SER A 5 -2.15 19.94 6.13
CA SER A 5 -1.36 19.91 4.89
C SER A 5 -1.45 18.59 4.09
N ILE A 6 -2.13 17.54 4.58
CA ILE A 6 -2.48 16.39 3.72
C ILE A 6 -3.34 16.86 2.54
N SER A 7 -4.10 17.96 2.69
CA SER A 7 -4.84 18.64 1.62
C SER A 7 -4.00 18.89 0.37
N LYS A 8 -2.71 19.22 0.51
CA LYS A 8 -1.80 19.47 -0.61
C LYS A 8 -1.58 18.27 -1.51
N LEU A 9 -1.79 17.06 -0.99
CA LEU A 9 -1.73 15.85 -1.81
C LEU A 9 -2.94 15.77 -2.75
N ILE A 10 -4.14 16.14 -2.27
CA ILE A 10 -5.33 16.27 -3.11
C ILE A 10 -5.09 17.37 -4.16
N THR A 11 -4.55 18.50 -3.74
CA THR A 11 -4.22 19.64 -4.62
C THR A 11 -3.28 19.19 -5.74
N ALA A 12 -2.20 18.48 -5.43
CA ALA A 12 -1.26 17.95 -6.41
C ALA A 12 -1.93 17.01 -7.44
N LEU A 13 -2.71 16.05 -6.97
CA LEU A 13 -3.38 15.09 -7.86
C LEU A 13 -4.44 15.75 -8.75
N VAL A 14 -5.14 16.77 -8.23
CA VAL A 14 -6.10 17.55 -9.01
C VAL A 14 -5.37 18.41 -10.05
N ILE A 15 -4.22 19.01 -9.72
CA ILE A 15 -3.38 19.74 -10.69
C ILE A 15 -2.89 18.79 -11.78
N LEU A 16 -2.34 17.62 -11.45
CA LEU A 16 -1.88 16.63 -12.40
C LEU A 16 -3.00 16.06 -13.28
N LYS A 17 -4.26 16.11 -12.83
CA LYS A 17 -5.41 15.80 -13.68
C LYS A 17 -5.60 16.82 -14.81
N ALA A 18 -5.31 18.10 -14.58
CA ALA A 18 -5.40 19.16 -15.59
C ALA A 18 -4.09 19.34 -16.39
N LYS A 19 -2.97 19.08 -15.76
CA LYS A 19 -1.61 19.28 -16.28
C LYS A 19 -0.80 17.99 -16.00
N PRO A 20 -0.98 16.92 -16.76
CA PRO A 20 -0.34 15.65 -16.48
C PRO A 20 1.15 15.68 -16.81
N LEU A 21 1.97 15.13 -15.92
CA LEU A 21 3.36 14.78 -16.17
C LEU A 21 3.44 13.36 -16.77
N ALA A 22 4.20 13.19 -17.84
CA ALA A 22 4.29 11.92 -18.55
C ALA A 22 5.08 10.83 -17.80
N SER A 23 5.94 11.22 -16.87
CA SER A 23 6.77 10.33 -16.05
C SER A 23 7.29 11.05 -14.81
N ALA A 24 7.91 10.30 -13.88
CA ALA A 24 8.60 10.87 -12.72
C ALA A 24 9.75 11.85 -13.08
N ALA A 25 10.32 11.72 -14.27
CA ALA A 25 11.41 12.58 -14.74
C ALA A 25 10.92 13.72 -15.66
N ASP A 26 9.61 13.79 -15.95
CA ASP A 26 9.05 14.86 -16.78
C ASP A 26 9.01 16.18 -15.98
N PRO A 27 9.75 17.21 -16.38
CA PRO A 27 9.70 18.49 -15.69
C PRO A 27 8.36 19.23 -15.85
N GLY A 28 7.57 18.87 -16.87
CA GLY A 28 6.37 19.61 -17.24
C GLY A 28 6.64 21.04 -17.76
N PRO A 29 5.60 21.85 -17.93
CA PRO A 29 5.74 23.22 -18.36
C PRO A 29 6.47 24.08 -17.33
N ARG A 30 7.09 25.16 -17.83
CA ARG A 30 7.73 26.17 -16.97
C ARG A 30 6.69 27.16 -16.46
N ILE A 31 6.74 27.44 -15.19
CA ILE A 31 5.86 28.39 -14.47
C ILE A 31 6.69 29.60 -14.08
N THR A 32 6.24 30.80 -14.50
CA THR A 32 6.85 32.05 -14.07
C THR A 32 6.00 32.64 -12.96
N PHE A 33 6.56 32.82 -11.79
CA PHE A 33 5.85 33.41 -10.64
C PHE A 33 5.81 34.95 -10.74
N SER A 34 4.61 35.49 -10.74
CA SER A 34 4.34 36.92 -10.84
C SER A 34 4.50 37.64 -9.49
N LYS A 35 4.32 38.97 -9.48
CA LYS A 35 4.23 39.73 -8.24
C LYS A 35 3.01 39.33 -7.40
N ALA A 36 1.91 38.88 -8.03
CA ALA A 36 0.74 38.39 -7.33
C ALA A 36 1.04 37.07 -6.61
N ASP A 37 1.77 36.16 -7.27
CA ASP A 37 2.20 34.90 -6.65
C ASP A 37 3.18 35.15 -5.48
N HIS A 38 4.12 36.12 -5.64
CA HIS A 38 4.99 36.51 -4.55
C HIS A 38 4.20 37.03 -3.33
N ALA A 39 3.10 37.75 -3.53
CA ALA A 39 2.26 38.25 -2.44
C ALA A 39 1.61 37.10 -1.61
N LEU A 40 1.51 35.89 -2.17
CA LEU A 40 1.08 34.69 -1.41
C LEU A 40 2.09 34.29 -0.33
N TYR A 41 3.38 34.57 -0.56
CA TYR A 41 4.39 34.34 0.49
C TYR A 41 4.08 35.25 1.71
N ASP A 42 3.82 36.52 1.51
CA ASP A 42 3.47 37.45 2.60
C ASP A 42 2.13 37.05 3.25
N LYS A 43 1.12 36.69 2.42
CA LYS A 43 -0.19 36.22 2.89
C LYS A 43 -0.07 35.09 3.90
N TYR A 44 0.75 34.05 3.61
CA TYR A 44 0.90 32.91 4.45
C TYR A 44 1.93 33.07 5.57
N TYR A 45 2.91 33.97 5.40
CA TYR A 45 3.86 34.38 6.44
C TYR A 45 3.14 34.93 7.67
N VAL A 46 2.22 35.86 7.48
CA VAL A 46 1.46 36.48 8.60
C VAL A 46 0.50 35.53 9.28
N GLN A 47 0.17 34.44 8.64
CA GLN A 47 -0.64 33.34 9.21
C GLN A 47 0.20 32.26 9.93
N ASN A 48 1.51 32.46 10.03
CA ASN A 48 2.45 31.48 10.56
C ASN A 48 2.37 30.10 9.86
N ALA A 49 2.01 30.10 8.58
CA ALA A 49 1.93 28.89 7.77
C ALA A 49 3.30 28.52 7.21
N THR A 50 3.46 27.26 6.80
CA THR A 50 4.67 26.80 6.10
C THR A 50 4.73 27.40 4.71
N ILE A 51 5.84 28.04 4.38
CA ILE A 51 6.10 28.74 3.12
C ILE A 51 7.49 28.40 2.59
N ALA A 52 7.70 28.66 1.30
CA ALA A 52 9.01 28.61 0.66
C ALA A 52 9.26 29.88 -0.17
N PRO A 53 10.52 30.30 -0.38
CA PRO A 53 10.86 31.45 -1.22
C PRO A 53 10.20 31.39 -2.60
N MET A 54 9.62 32.49 -3.04
CA MET A 54 8.97 32.65 -4.35
C MET A 54 9.23 34.03 -4.92
N PRO A 55 10.47 34.37 -5.35
CA PRO A 55 10.80 35.65 -5.88
C PRO A 55 9.98 36.00 -7.13
N THR A 56 9.55 37.25 -7.26
CA THR A 56 8.88 37.76 -8.47
C THR A 56 9.78 37.54 -9.70
N GLY A 57 9.24 36.88 -10.73
CA GLY A 57 9.97 36.58 -11.96
C GLY A 57 10.78 35.28 -11.89
N SER A 58 10.82 34.59 -10.73
CA SER A 58 11.43 33.27 -10.65
C SER A 58 10.66 32.26 -11.52
N ILE A 59 11.39 31.25 -12.03
CA ILE A 59 10.83 30.26 -12.94
C ILE A 59 11.19 28.88 -12.45
N LEU A 60 10.18 28.04 -12.21
CA LEU A 60 10.34 26.61 -11.92
C LEU A 60 9.62 25.76 -12.99
N SER A 61 10.00 24.51 -13.09
CA SER A 61 9.17 23.53 -13.77
C SER A 61 7.93 23.20 -12.94
N GLU A 62 6.89 22.65 -13.55
CA GLU A 62 5.73 22.14 -12.80
C GLU A 62 6.16 21.10 -11.76
N HIS A 63 7.04 20.18 -12.14
CA HIS A 63 7.58 19.17 -11.22
C HIS A 63 8.27 19.81 -10.01
N ASP A 64 9.17 20.77 -10.22
CA ASP A 64 9.90 21.43 -9.13
C ASP A 64 8.97 22.22 -8.20
N ALA A 65 7.93 22.84 -8.75
CA ALA A 65 6.94 23.57 -7.98
C ALA A 65 6.04 22.61 -7.16
N LEU A 66 5.66 21.45 -7.71
CA LEU A 66 4.96 20.39 -6.98
C LEU A 66 5.86 19.79 -5.89
N GLU A 67 7.15 19.60 -6.17
CA GLU A 67 8.12 19.14 -5.19
C GLU A 67 8.23 20.13 -4.02
N THR A 68 8.33 21.43 -4.30
CA THR A 68 8.36 22.46 -3.27
C THR A 68 7.09 22.48 -2.43
N MET A 69 5.93 22.33 -3.06
CA MET A 69 4.65 22.25 -2.35
C MET A 69 4.56 21.01 -1.43
N LEU A 70 5.01 19.85 -1.88
CA LEU A 70 4.79 18.58 -1.16
C LEU A 70 5.88 18.29 -0.12
N VAL A 71 7.16 18.49 -0.46
CA VAL A 71 8.29 18.13 0.40
C VAL A 71 8.40 19.07 1.60
N VAL A 72 8.47 20.39 1.36
CA VAL A 72 8.51 21.39 2.44
C VAL A 72 7.13 21.82 2.92
N SER A 73 6.06 21.34 2.27
CA SER A 73 4.68 21.69 2.64
C SER A 73 4.28 23.15 2.40
N ALA A 74 4.85 23.82 1.40
CA ALA A 74 4.68 25.25 1.14
C ALA A 74 3.25 25.62 0.72
N CYS A 75 2.56 26.44 1.55
CA CYS A 75 1.19 26.91 1.30
C CYS A 75 1.10 27.88 0.11
N ASN A 76 2.07 28.78 -0.01
CA ASN A 76 2.12 29.73 -1.14
C ASN A 76 2.26 29.02 -2.49
N TYR A 77 2.99 27.91 -2.56
CA TYR A 77 3.05 27.08 -3.78
C TYR A 77 1.75 26.35 -4.05
N ALA A 78 1.04 25.89 -3.02
CA ALA A 78 -0.23 25.20 -3.21
C ALA A 78 -1.30 26.11 -3.85
N GLU A 79 -1.43 27.33 -3.38
CA GLU A 79 -2.38 28.31 -3.95
C GLU A 79 -1.92 28.77 -5.35
N ALA A 80 -0.64 29.13 -5.52
CA ALA A 80 -0.12 29.54 -6.81
C ALA A 80 -0.30 28.47 -7.90
N LEU A 81 -0.04 27.21 -7.58
CA LEU A 81 -0.22 26.09 -8.51
C LEU A 81 -1.70 25.82 -8.82
N ALA A 82 -2.59 25.93 -7.83
CA ALA A 82 -4.03 25.81 -8.05
C ALA A 82 -4.56 26.89 -9.00
N ASP A 83 -4.14 28.14 -8.78
CA ASP A 83 -4.49 29.27 -9.65
C ASP A 83 -3.88 29.14 -11.05
N TRP A 84 -2.63 28.73 -11.13
CA TRP A 84 -1.97 28.47 -12.43
C TRP A 84 -2.69 27.40 -13.25
N ALA A 85 -3.12 26.30 -12.60
CA ALA A 85 -3.73 25.17 -13.31
C ALA A 85 -5.18 25.44 -13.71
N TYR A 86 -5.93 26.22 -12.91
CA TYR A 86 -7.37 26.39 -13.05
C TYR A 86 -7.83 27.83 -13.27
N GLY A 87 -6.95 28.82 -13.15
CA GLY A 87 -7.22 30.24 -13.34
C GLY A 87 -7.90 30.92 -12.15
N SER A 88 -8.42 30.18 -11.18
CA SER A 88 -8.97 30.70 -9.92
C SER A 88 -9.18 29.60 -8.89
N GLU A 89 -9.14 29.95 -7.60
CA GLU A 89 -9.47 29.05 -6.49
C GLU A 89 -10.88 28.42 -6.64
N GLY A 90 -11.89 29.20 -7.06
CA GLY A 90 -13.25 28.70 -7.27
C GLY A 90 -13.34 27.61 -8.34
N ALA A 91 -12.60 27.75 -9.45
CA ALA A 91 -12.51 26.74 -10.50
C ALA A 91 -11.74 25.50 -10.01
N PHE A 92 -10.64 25.68 -9.29
CA PHE A 92 -9.90 24.60 -8.64
C PHE A 92 -10.80 23.80 -7.68
N LEU A 93 -11.53 24.47 -6.79
CA LEU A 93 -12.43 23.81 -5.83
C LEU A 93 -13.60 23.06 -6.51
N ALA A 94 -14.10 23.59 -7.63
CA ALA A 94 -15.10 22.88 -8.43
C ALA A 94 -14.52 21.60 -9.05
N ALA A 95 -13.32 21.66 -9.60
CA ALA A 95 -12.60 20.51 -10.12
C ALA A 95 -12.26 19.50 -9.02
N THR A 96 -11.83 19.96 -7.86
CA THR A 96 -11.54 19.11 -6.69
C THR A 96 -12.77 18.33 -6.24
N ARG A 97 -13.93 18.97 -6.11
CA ARG A 97 -15.19 18.26 -5.76
C ARG A 97 -15.54 17.18 -6.78
N ALA A 98 -15.38 17.47 -8.06
CA ALA A 98 -15.66 16.51 -9.11
C ALA A 98 -14.66 15.34 -9.07
N TRP A 99 -13.37 15.65 -8.82
CA TRP A 99 -12.31 14.65 -8.72
C TRP A 99 -12.52 13.72 -7.50
N LEU A 100 -12.82 14.26 -6.33
CA LEU A 100 -13.10 13.50 -5.11
C LEU A 100 -14.30 12.57 -5.32
N ALA A 101 -15.40 13.05 -5.90
CA ALA A 101 -16.57 12.24 -6.22
C ALA A 101 -16.26 11.09 -7.19
N ALA A 102 -15.46 11.37 -8.24
CA ALA A 102 -15.05 10.37 -9.22
C ALA A 102 -14.18 9.24 -8.63
N HIS A 103 -13.47 9.51 -7.53
CA HIS A 103 -12.63 8.53 -6.82
C HIS A 103 -13.30 7.95 -5.57
N GLY A 104 -14.60 8.20 -5.35
CA GLY A 104 -15.36 7.65 -4.23
C GLY A 104 -15.04 8.27 -2.86
N MET A 105 -14.27 9.36 -2.81
CA MET A 105 -13.92 10.06 -1.57
C MET A 105 -15.01 11.04 -1.16
N THR A 106 -16.19 10.50 -0.85
CA THR A 106 -17.42 11.27 -0.61
C THR A 106 -17.49 11.92 0.77
N HIS A 107 -16.59 11.54 1.68
CA HIS A 107 -16.49 12.10 3.03
C HIS A 107 -15.32 13.10 3.15
N THR A 108 -14.70 13.46 2.01
CA THR A 108 -13.63 14.45 1.93
C THR A 108 -14.15 15.77 1.42
N ARG A 109 -13.83 16.83 2.13
CA ARG A 109 -14.22 18.20 1.77
C ARG A 109 -12.97 19.07 1.72
N MET A 110 -12.86 19.86 0.64
CA MET A 110 -11.84 20.91 0.48
C MET A 110 -12.54 22.26 0.32
N VAL A 111 -12.05 23.27 1.05
CA VAL A 111 -12.52 24.66 0.97
C VAL A 111 -11.44 25.61 0.46
N GLU A 112 -10.16 25.15 0.48
CA GLU A 112 -9.01 25.88 -0.06
C GLU A 112 -7.86 24.86 -0.37
N PRO A 113 -6.81 25.24 -1.13
CA PRO A 113 -5.80 24.29 -1.64
C PRO A 113 -4.70 23.89 -0.65
N THR A 114 -4.55 24.56 0.50
CA THR A 114 -3.34 24.44 1.35
C THR A 114 -3.48 23.55 2.57
N GLY A 115 -4.70 23.45 3.13
CA GLY A 115 -4.99 22.76 4.38
C GLY A 115 -4.81 23.61 5.64
N ILE A 116 -4.70 24.92 5.50
CA ILE A 116 -4.64 25.81 6.67
C ILE A 116 -6.03 26.03 7.29
N ASP A 117 -7.10 25.86 6.51
CA ASP A 117 -8.48 25.93 7.01
C ASP A 117 -8.90 24.57 7.56
N ALA A 118 -9.34 24.54 8.83
CA ALA A 118 -9.82 23.34 9.50
C ALA A 118 -11.10 22.73 8.87
N ALA A 119 -11.75 23.44 7.95
CA ALA A 119 -12.87 22.91 7.16
C ALA A 119 -12.44 22.01 6.00
N ASN A 120 -11.13 21.90 5.70
CA ASN A 120 -10.57 20.82 4.92
C ASN A 120 -10.58 19.54 5.75
N THR A 121 -11.55 18.68 5.50
CA THR A 121 -11.80 17.50 6.33
C THR A 121 -11.86 16.23 5.53
N SER A 122 -11.52 15.10 6.16
CA SER A 122 -11.60 13.78 5.55
C SER A 122 -11.83 12.68 6.61
N THR A 123 -11.85 11.44 6.15
CA THR A 123 -11.88 10.21 6.95
C THR A 123 -10.64 9.37 6.71
N PRO A 124 -10.22 8.51 7.65
CA PRO A 124 -9.12 7.58 7.42
C PRO A 124 -9.30 6.71 6.17
N ALA A 125 -10.53 6.28 5.89
CA ALA A 125 -10.81 5.46 4.70
C ALA A 125 -10.54 6.20 3.39
N ASP A 126 -11.02 7.45 3.27
CA ASP A 126 -10.77 8.30 2.10
C ASP A 126 -9.27 8.63 1.97
N LEU A 127 -8.57 8.89 3.10
CA LEU A 127 -7.13 9.19 3.08
C LEU A 127 -6.28 7.98 2.70
N ILE A 128 -6.66 6.77 3.07
CA ILE A 128 -5.98 5.54 2.58
C ILE A 128 -6.20 5.39 1.07
N ALA A 129 -7.40 5.68 0.56
CA ALA A 129 -7.65 5.70 -0.88
C ALA A 129 -6.82 6.77 -1.59
N LEU A 130 -6.71 7.98 -1.01
CA LEU A 130 -5.85 9.06 -1.49
C LEU A 130 -4.38 8.63 -1.54
N GLY A 131 -3.87 8.01 -0.46
CA GLY A 131 -2.49 7.51 -0.40
C GLY A 131 -2.19 6.48 -1.49
N ARG A 132 -3.13 5.58 -1.78
CA ARG A 132 -3.00 4.61 -2.88
C ARG A 132 -2.92 5.30 -4.24
N LEU A 133 -3.73 6.31 -4.49
CA LEU A 133 -3.68 7.09 -5.74
C LEU A 133 -2.36 7.85 -5.87
N ALA A 134 -1.90 8.48 -4.79
CA ALA A 134 -0.64 9.21 -4.75
C ALA A 134 0.56 8.32 -5.04
N MET A 135 0.63 7.15 -4.41
CA MET A 135 1.74 6.21 -4.62
C MET A 135 1.64 5.43 -5.94
N ALA A 136 0.50 5.47 -6.62
CA ALA A 136 0.34 4.95 -7.97
C ALA A 136 0.75 5.95 -9.07
N ASP A 137 0.83 7.24 -8.75
CA ASP A 137 1.31 8.29 -9.65
C ASP A 137 2.85 8.36 -9.56
N PRO A 138 3.61 8.11 -10.65
CA PRO A 138 5.06 8.06 -10.60
C PRO A 138 5.73 9.39 -10.20
N ALA A 139 5.15 10.53 -10.60
CA ALA A 139 5.68 11.83 -10.25
C ALA A 139 5.49 12.11 -8.75
N ILE A 140 4.27 11.92 -8.24
CA ILE A 140 4.00 12.09 -6.80
C ILE A 140 4.85 11.14 -5.96
N ALA A 141 4.91 9.85 -6.30
CA ALA A 141 5.69 8.87 -5.55
C ALA A 141 7.19 9.24 -5.47
N SER A 142 7.75 9.77 -6.57
CA SER A 142 9.15 10.22 -6.58
C SER A 142 9.39 11.46 -5.73
N ILE A 143 8.41 12.36 -5.64
CA ILE A 143 8.50 13.61 -4.87
C ILE A 143 8.37 13.34 -3.37
N VAL A 144 7.34 12.59 -2.95
CA VAL A 144 7.02 12.43 -1.51
C VAL A 144 8.01 11.55 -0.75
N GLY A 145 8.90 10.84 -1.45
CA GLY A 145 10.01 10.09 -0.88
C GLY A 145 11.27 10.92 -0.62
N LYS A 146 11.29 12.23 -0.94
CA LYS A 146 12.46 13.08 -0.76
C LYS A 146 12.54 13.66 0.65
N THR A 147 13.72 13.59 1.25
CA THR A 147 13.99 14.18 2.59
C THR A 147 14.33 15.67 2.54
N GLN A 148 14.63 16.18 1.36
CA GLN A 148 14.93 17.60 1.10
C GLN A 148 14.64 17.95 -0.36
N LEU A 149 14.52 19.23 -0.67
CA LEU A 149 14.35 19.70 -2.04
C LEU A 149 15.60 19.47 -2.90
N ASP A 150 15.37 18.95 -4.11
CA ASP A 150 16.37 18.85 -5.17
C ASP A 150 15.98 19.73 -6.37
N VAL A 151 15.65 20.96 -6.08
CA VAL A 151 15.17 21.96 -7.04
C VAL A 151 16.35 22.80 -7.51
N PRO A 152 16.48 23.13 -8.82
CA PRO A 152 17.62 23.90 -9.36
C PRO A 152 17.47 25.42 -9.11
N ALA A 153 17.10 25.82 -7.90
CA ALA A 153 17.01 27.20 -7.44
C ALA A 153 17.74 27.31 -6.09
N ASP A 154 18.72 28.25 -6.01
CA ASP A 154 19.68 28.31 -4.90
C ASP A 154 19.00 28.59 -3.54
N ASP A 155 17.89 29.33 -3.55
CA ASP A 155 17.08 29.67 -2.36
C ASP A 155 16.13 28.57 -1.92
N LEU A 156 15.94 27.53 -2.73
CA LEU A 156 15.10 26.36 -2.43
C LEU A 156 15.93 25.10 -2.17
N ARG A 157 17.06 24.95 -2.85
CA ARG A 157 17.88 23.73 -2.81
C ARG A 157 18.29 23.36 -1.40
N GLY A 158 18.04 22.10 -1.03
CA GLY A 158 18.43 21.56 0.27
C GLY A 158 17.50 21.97 1.42
N MET A 159 16.38 22.66 1.15
CA MET A 159 15.38 22.88 2.20
C MET A 159 14.85 21.54 2.71
N PRO A 160 14.83 21.32 4.04
CA PRO A 160 14.43 20.03 4.60
C PRO A 160 12.96 19.72 4.34
N GLY A 161 12.66 18.46 4.10
CA GLY A 161 11.30 17.96 4.07
C GLY A 161 10.66 17.93 5.45
N THR A 162 9.36 17.68 5.47
CA THR A 162 8.57 17.69 6.71
C THR A 162 8.28 16.30 7.25
N ASN A 163 8.66 15.24 6.54
CA ASN A 163 8.45 13.85 6.95
C ASN A 163 9.75 13.27 7.52
N ASP A 164 9.84 13.25 8.84
CA ASP A 164 11.03 12.81 9.57
C ASP A 164 11.19 11.27 9.58
N LEU A 165 10.12 10.52 9.22
CA LEU A 165 10.16 9.05 9.15
C LEU A 165 10.71 8.49 7.83
N LEU A 166 10.98 9.31 6.81
CA LEU A 166 11.49 8.82 5.54
C LEU A 166 12.80 8.04 5.71
N GLY A 167 12.78 6.79 5.22
CA GLY A 167 13.92 5.86 5.32
C GLY A 167 13.95 5.05 6.64
N SER A 168 13.11 5.37 7.64
CA SER A 168 12.94 4.58 8.86
C SER A 168 11.81 3.57 8.68
N HIS A 169 11.93 2.35 9.25
CA HIS A 169 10.88 1.30 9.23
C HIS A 169 10.27 1.03 7.84
N GLY A 170 11.03 1.27 6.79
CA GLY A 170 10.58 1.11 5.40
C GLY A 170 9.65 2.21 4.90
N VAL A 171 9.46 3.31 5.64
CA VAL A 171 8.64 4.46 5.22
C VAL A 171 9.26 5.13 4.00
N ASP A 172 8.47 5.29 2.93
CA ASP A 172 8.86 5.86 1.64
C ASP A 172 7.94 7.00 1.15
N GLY A 173 7.06 7.50 2.01
CA GLY A 173 6.12 8.60 1.77
C GLY A 173 5.16 8.75 2.96
N ILE A 174 4.17 9.64 2.99
CA ILE A 174 3.62 10.45 1.88
C ILE A 174 3.54 11.94 2.30
N LYS A 175 2.73 12.26 3.33
CA LYS A 175 2.50 13.66 3.68
C LYS A 175 2.17 13.86 5.15
N THR A 176 2.88 14.78 5.77
CA THR A 176 2.59 15.28 7.13
C THR A 176 1.52 16.39 7.10
N GLY A 177 0.83 16.55 8.21
CA GLY A 177 -0.05 17.66 8.49
C GLY A 177 0.14 18.17 9.91
N THR A 178 -0.03 19.47 10.15
CA THR A 178 -0.10 20.04 11.51
C THR A 178 -0.99 21.24 11.45
N LEU A 179 -1.97 21.32 12.33
CA LEU A 179 -2.89 22.45 12.42
C LEU A 179 -3.39 22.61 13.87
N ASP A 180 -3.13 23.75 14.47
CA ASP A 180 -3.66 24.11 15.79
C ASP A 180 -5.17 24.45 15.70
N PRO A 181 -6.02 23.92 16.58
CA PRO A 181 -5.78 22.96 17.64
C PRO A 181 -5.99 21.48 17.21
N SER A 182 -6.05 21.18 15.93
CA SER A 182 -6.43 19.84 15.41
C SER A 182 -5.35 18.78 15.60
N GLY A 183 -4.10 19.19 15.90
CA GLY A 183 -2.98 18.30 16.14
C GLY A 183 -2.11 18.01 14.93
N SER A 184 -1.36 16.93 15.00
CA SER A 184 -0.44 16.45 13.97
C SER A 184 -0.99 15.21 13.28
N ASP A 185 -0.79 15.15 11.97
CA ASP A 185 -1.26 14.08 11.09
C ASP A 185 -0.11 13.52 10.27
N LEU A 186 -0.16 12.23 9.94
CA LEU A 186 0.72 11.59 8.98
C LEU A 186 -0.05 10.58 8.12
N LEU A 187 -0.14 10.86 6.83
CA LEU A 187 -0.48 9.86 5.81
C LEU A 187 0.83 9.27 5.32
N TYR A 188 1.04 7.97 5.50
CA TYR A 188 2.30 7.30 5.20
C TYR A 188 2.13 6.11 4.26
N SER A 189 3.21 5.77 3.57
CA SER A 189 3.42 4.49 2.92
C SER A 189 4.73 3.87 3.41
N ALA A 190 4.75 2.54 3.50
CA ALA A 190 5.92 1.80 3.90
C ALA A 190 6.04 0.49 3.11
N SER A 191 7.28 0.04 2.93
CA SER A 191 7.64 -1.25 2.32
C SER A 191 8.29 -2.13 3.38
N LEU A 192 7.55 -3.14 3.89
CA LEU A 192 7.99 -4.01 4.97
C LEU A 192 8.56 -5.31 4.41
N ASP A 193 9.78 -5.66 4.80
CA ASP A 193 10.31 -7.00 4.59
C ASP A 193 9.67 -7.96 5.59
N VAL A 194 8.79 -8.82 5.11
CA VAL A 194 8.08 -9.82 5.91
C VAL A 194 8.47 -11.25 5.51
N GLY A 195 9.61 -11.42 4.84
CA GLY A 195 10.11 -12.71 4.37
C GLY A 195 9.46 -13.19 3.07
N THR A 196 8.85 -12.30 2.30
CA THR A 196 8.33 -12.55 0.95
C THR A 196 9.29 -12.04 -0.13
N PRO A 197 9.30 -12.61 -1.36
CA PRO A 197 10.14 -12.10 -2.45
C PRO A 197 9.90 -10.64 -2.80
N THR A 198 8.69 -10.14 -2.56
CA THR A 198 8.31 -8.74 -2.74
C THR A 198 7.90 -8.19 -1.38
N PRO A 199 8.45 -7.04 -0.95
CA PRO A 199 8.04 -6.41 0.30
C PRO A 199 6.54 -6.13 0.36
N LEU A 200 5.97 -6.22 1.55
CA LEU A 200 4.57 -5.85 1.80
C LEU A 200 4.44 -4.33 1.76
N ARG A 201 3.63 -3.82 0.83
CA ARG A 201 3.28 -2.39 0.79
C ARG A 201 2.15 -2.10 1.79
N VAL A 202 2.40 -1.14 2.67
CA VAL A 202 1.42 -0.66 3.65
C VAL A 202 1.13 0.82 3.35
N ILE A 203 -0.13 1.21 3.43
CA ILE A 203 -0.56 2.61 3.47
C ILE A 203 -1.39 2.79 4.72
N GLY A 204 -1.04 3.75 5.54
CA GLY A 204 -1.71 4.06 6.79
C GLY A 204 -1.84 5.56 7.00
N VAL A 205 -2.68 5.93 7.95
CA VAL A 205 -2.87 7.31 8.35
C VAL A 205 -3.10 7.40 9.85
N GLU A 206 -2.45 8.35 10.48
CA GLU A 206 -2.72 8.79 11.84
C GLU A 206 -3.14 10.25 11.83
N LEU A 207 -4.19 10.58 12.58
CA LEU A 207 -4.81 11.90 12.62
C LEU A 207 -4.97 12.39 14.06
N GLY A 208 -4.62 13.66 14.29
CA GLY A 208 -4.89 14.33 15.54
C GLY A 208 -3.95 13.96 16.68
N GLY A 209 -2.75 13.47 16.41
CA GLY A 209 -1.73 13.25 17.44
C GLY A 209 -1.30 14.57 18.09
N ALA A 210 -0.92 14.54 19.38
CA ALA A 210 -0.61 15.76 20.12
C ALA A 210 0.65 16.47 19.58
N THR A 211 1.62 15.70 19.06
CA THR A 211 2.86 16.23 18.45
C THR A 211 3.27 15.35 17.28
N ARG A 212 4.11 15.88 16.38
CA ARG A 212 4.74 15.09 15.30
C ARG A 212 5.52 13.90 15.85
N SER A 213 6.35 14.11 16.86
CA SER A 213 7.16 13.05 17.46
C SER A 213 6.31 11.92 18.06
N GLN A 214 5.10 12.24 18.59
CA GLN A 214 4.18 11.19 19.04
C GLN A 214 3.65 10.38 17.84
N VAL A 215 3.15 11.06 16.81
CA VAL A 215 2.65 10.41 15.58
C VAL A 215 3.73 9.52 14.96
N ASP A 216 4.96 10.03 14.88
CA ASP A 216 6.09 9.28 14.33
C ASP A 216 6.35 8.00 15.15
N GLY A 217 6.42 8.11 16.49
CA GLY A 217 6.62 6.95 17.37
C GLY A 217 5.46 5.94 17.34
N ASP A 218 4.23 6.40 17.22
CA ASP A 218 3.05 5.54 17.11
C ASP A 218 3.04 4.77 15.77
N VAL A 219 3.42 5.44 14.67
CA VAL A 219 3.55 4.82 13.34
C VAL A 219 4.71 3.80 13.34
N GLU A 220 5.87 4.12 13.91
CA GLU A 220 6.99 3.17 14.03
C GLU A 220 6.57 1.92 14.80
N ALA A 221 5.94 2.08 15.96
CA ALA A 221 5.48 0.96 16.78
C ALA A 221 4.43 0.10 16.03
N LEU A 222 3.54 0.74 15.26
CA LEU A 222 2.56 0.02 14.44
C LEU A 222 3.22 -0.79 13.33
N LEU A 223 4.18 -0.20 12.60
CA LEU A 223 4.91 -0.88 11.52
C LEU A 223 5.72 -2.06 12.04
N ASP A 224 6.40 -1.90 13.18
CA ASP A 224 7.11 -2.99 13.86
C ASP A 224 6.15 -4.10 14.28
N GLY A 225 4.99 -3.75 14.85
CA GLY A 225 3.96 -4.71 15.22
C GLY A 225 3.39 -5.48 14.02
N ILE A 226 3.22 -4.80 12.88
CA ILE A 226 2.80 -5.45 11.63
C ILE A 226 3.89 -6.42 11.16
N ALA A 227 5.15 -5.98 11.08
CA ALA A 227 6.26 -6.81 10.62
C ALA A 227 6.46 -8.05 11.53
N ALA A 228 6.46 -7.86 12.85
CA ALA A 228 6.60 -8.93 13.83
C ALA A 228 5.43 -9.93 13.83
N GLY A 229 4.26 -9.51 13.36
CA GLY A 229 3.10 -10.39 13.22
C GLY A 229 3.24 -11.45 12.11
N PHE A 230 4.14 -11.26 11.14
CA PHE A 230 4.38 -12.23 10.07
C PHE A 230 5.36 -13.32 10.50
N HIS A 231 4.97 -14.58 10.29
CA HIS A 231 5.83 -15.72 10.58
C HIS A 231 5.51 -16.92 9.68
N HIS A 232 6.51 -17.76 9.44
CA HIS A 232 6.34 -18.99 8.70
C HIS A 232 5.86 -20.12 9.62
N VAL A 233 4.75 -20.77 9.25
CA VAL A 233 4.20 -21.93 9.94
C VAL A 233 4.50 -23.17 9.12
N PRO A 234 5.18 -24.19 9.66
CA PRO A 234 5.31 -25.51 9.02
C PRO A 234 3.93 -26.17 8.99
N LEU A 235 3.53 -26.67 7.83
CA LEU A 235 2.20 -27.27 7.62
C LEU A 235 2.25 -28.82 7.68
N GLY A 236 3.44 -29.40 7.68
CA GLY A 236 3.74 -30.81 7.73
C GLY A 236 5.14 -31.10 7.20
N HIS A 237 5.59 -32.31 7.34
CA HIS A 237 6.89 -32.79 6.89
C HIS A 237 6.74 -33.85 5.81
N GLU A 238 7.71 -33.94 4.92
CA GLU A 238 7.78 -35.03 3.96
C GLU A 238 7.75 -36.38 4.70
N GLY A 239 6.87 -37.28 4.26
CA GLY A 239 6.66 -38.57 4.90
C GLY A 239 5.57 -38.59 5.97
N ASP A 240 5.02 -37.48 6.39
CA ASP A 240 3.90 -37.41 7.32
C ASP A 240 2.69 -38.16 6.74
N VAL A 241 2.08 -39.04 7.56
CA VAL A 241 0.91 -39.82 7.15
C VAL A 241 -0.34 -38.95 7.20
N VAL A 242 -0.96 -38.70 6.04
CA VAL A 242 -2.20 -37.93 5.92
C VAL A 242 -3.44 -38.80 5.73
N GLY A 243 -3.26 -40.10 5.56
CA GLY A 243 -4.36 -41.06 5.44
C GLY A 243 -3.89 -42.46 5.03
N THR A 244 -4.86 -43.30 4.83
CA THR A 244 -4.63 -44.66 4.30
C THR A 244 -5.53 -44.89 3.09
N TYR A 245 -4.96 -45.36 2.01
CA TYR A 245 -5.72 -45.82 0.84
C TYR A 245 -6.05 -47.26 1.02
N SER A 246 -7.33 -47.62 0.97
CA SER A 246 -7.78 -49.00 1.09
C SER A 246 -8.71 -49.35 -0.06
N THR A 247 -8.63 -50.59 -0.53
CA THR A 247 -9.46 -51.11 -1.61
C THR A 247 -10.46 -52.15 -1.10
N PRO A 248 -11.59 -52.38 -1.78
CA PRO A 248 -12.56 -53.41 -1.42
C PRO A 248 -11.95 -54.82 -1.34
N TRP A 249 -10.88 -55.10 -2.09
CA TRP A 249 -10.18 -56.40 -2.08
C TRP A 249 -9.07 -56.50 -1.03
N GLY A 250 -9.06 -55.59 -0.03
CA GLY A 250 -8.17 -55.71 1.13
C GLY A 250 -6.73 -55.24 0.90
N SER A 251 -6.40 -54.64 -0.25
CA SER A 251 -5.10 -54.05 -0.43
C SER A 251 -5.10 -52.62 0.18
N SER A 252 -4.03 -52.28 0.92
CA SER A 252 -3.90 -50.93 1.51
C SER A 252 -2.48 -50.43 1.44
N ALA A 253 -2.35 -49.06 1.39
CA ALA A 253 -1.10 -48.35 1.48
C ALA A 253 -1.30 -47.03 2.22
N ARG A 254 -0.26 -46.55 2.90
CA ARG A 254 -0.31 -45.24 3.54
C ARG A 254 -0.21 -44.12 2.49
N MET A 255 -0.93 -43.03 2.72
CA MET A 255 -0.80 -41.81 1.96
C MET A 255 0.06 -40.87 2.76
N VAL A 256 1.16 -40.37 2.18
CA VAL A 256 2.12 -39.49 2.86
C VAL A 256 2.36 -38.22 2.06
N LEU A 257 2.73 -37.16 2.75
CA LEU A 257 3.19 -35.89 2.10
C LEU A 257 4.50 -36.16 1.35
N ALA A 258 4.61 -35.64 0.14
CA ALA A 258 5.82 -35.74 -0.67
C ALA A 258 6.68 -34.44 -0.58
N ALA A 259 6.37 -33.52 0.33
CA ALA A 259 7.10 -32.31 0.56
C ALA A 259 6.83 -31.78 1.98
N SER A 260 7.66 -30.86 2.46
CA SER A 260 7.50 -30.15 3.74
C SER A 260 7.03 -28.71 3.45
N PRO A 261 5.73 -28.47 3.25
CA PRO A 261 5.22 -27.15 2.94
C PRO A 261 5.26 -26.21 4.15
N THR A 262 5.53 -24.95 3.90
CA THR A 262 5.41 -23.86 4.87
C THR A 262 4.44 -22.81 4.34
N MET A 263 3.86 -21.99 5.21
CA MET A 263 3.00 -20.88 4.84
C MET A 263 3.35 -19.68 5.69
N LEU A 264 3.53 -18.52 5.05
CA LEU A 264 3.60 -17.25 5.75
C LEU A 264 2.19 -16.86 6.18
N VAL A 265 2.02 -16.59 7.46
CA VAL A 265 0.77 -16.11 8.06
C VAL A 265 1.03 -14.89 8.92
N TRP A 266 -0.02 -14.09 9.15
CA TRP A 266 0.04 -12.98 10.08
C TRP A 266 -0.70 -13.34 11.35
N SER A 267 -0.03 -13.14 12.51
CA SER A 267 -0.60 -13.40 13.84
C SER A 267 -1.21 -14.81 13.96
N ASN A 268 -2.40 -14.94 14.51
CA ASN A 268 -3.11 -16.20 14.72
C ASN A 268 -4.11 -16.54 13.60
N THR A 269 -3.81 -16.15 12.37
CA THR A 269 -4.69 -16.44 11.22
C THR A 269 -5.00 -17.95 11.15
N LYS A 270 -6.30 -18.30 11.17
CA LYS A 270 -6.74 -19.70 11.15
C LYS A 270 -6.33 -20.38 9.85
N ILE A 271 -5.62 -21.50 9.97
CA ILE A 271 -5.26 -22.37 8.84
C ILE A 271 -6.29 -23.48 8.74
N THR A 272 -6.81 -23.73 7.55
CA THR A 272 -7.68 -24.85 7.22
C THR A 272 -7.01 -25.76 6.21
N ALA A 273 -7.18 -27.07 6.34
CA ALA A 273 -6.64 -28.06 5.41
C ALA A 273 -7.76 -28.83 4.74
N SER A 274 -7.56 -29.16 3.47
CA SER A 274 -8.41 -30.07 2.70
C SER A 274 -7.54 -30.97 1.86
N MET A 275 -8.01 -32.21 1.59
CA MET A 275 -7.29 -33.16 0.75
C MET A 275 -8.19 -33.63 -0.39
N THR A 276 -7.64 -33.68 -1.59
CA THR A 276 -8.24 -34.34 -2.76
C THR A 276 -7.44 -35.52 -3.12
N THR A 277 -8.12 -36.65 -3.45
CA THR A 277 -7.48 -37.89 -3.84
C THR A 277 -8.07 -38.43 -5.15
N THR A 278 -7.28 -39.19 -5.88
CA THR A 278 -7.74 -39.95 -7.08
C THR A 278 -8.10 -41.38 -6.71
N THR A 279 -9.13 -41.94 -7.35
CA THR A 279 -9.47 -43.35 -7.20
C THR A 279 -8.48 -44.22 -7.97
N LEU A 280 -7.94 -45.23 -7.31
CA LEU A 280 -6.96 -46.17 -7.88
C LEU A 280 -7.44 -47.63 -7.75
N THR A 281 -7.23 -48.40 -8.80
CA THR A 281 -7.37 -49.86 -8.77
C THR A 281 -6.03 -50.57 -8.49
N THR A 282 -4.93 -49.90 -8.82
CA THR A 282 -3.55 -50.32 -8.53
C THR A 282 -2.71 -49.11 -8.30
N GLY A 283 -1.62 -49.23 -7.56
CA GLY A 283 -0.69 -48.09 -7.33
C GLY A 283 0.67 -48.57 -6.87
N ARG A 284 1.71 -47.83 -7.23
CA ARG A 284 3.11 -48.13 -6.88
C ARG A 284 3.56 -47.22 -5.73
N ASN A 285 4.59 -47.67 -5.01
CA ASN A 285 5.26 -46.84 -4.02
C ASN A 285 5.77 -45.54 -4.69
N GLY A 286 5.51 -44.38 -4.07
CA GLY A 286 5.87 -43.03 -4.61
C GLY A 286 4.88 -42.47 -5.64
N GLU A 287 3.84 -43.27 -6.03
CA GLU A 287 2.83 -42.76 -6.97
C GLU A 287 1.99 -41.65 -6.36
N ARG A 288 1.83 -40.53 -7.09
CA ARG A 288 1.00 -39.40 -6.65
C ARG A 288 -0.48 -39.78 -6.69
N VAL A 289 -1.15 -39.63 -5.56
CA VAL A 289 -2.55 -40.04 -5.37
C VAL A 289 -3.45 -38.90 -4.91
N GLY A 290 -2.89 -37.75 -4.71
CA GLY A 290 -3.69 -36.58 -4.27
C GLY A 290 -2.87 -35.34 -4.02
N THR A 291 -3.54 -34.37 -3.39
CA THR A 291 -2.95 -33.11 -2.96
C THR A 291 -3.62 -32.66 -1.67
N VAL A 292 -2.84 -32.27 -0.69
CA VAL A 292 -3.34 -31.48 0.44
C VAL A 292 -3.21 -29.99 0.10
N THR A 293 -4.25 -29.24 0.38
CA THR A 293 -4.33 -27.79 0.22
C THR A 293 -4.60 -27.15 1.58
N TRP A 294 -3.75 -26.22 1.99
CA TRP A 294 -3.95 -25.37 3.17
C TRP A 294 -4.33 -23.96 2.74
N LYS A 295 -5.22 -23.34 3.51
CA LYS A 295 -5.67 -21.95 3.29
C LYS A 295 -5.64 -21.17 4.59
N ALA A 296 -5.11 -19.95 4.54
CA ALA A 296 -5.08 -18.98 5.64
C ALA A 296 -5.35 -17.58 5.06
N GLY A 297 -6.58 -17.07 5.21
CA GLY A 297 -6.99 -15.85 4.54
C GLY A 297 -6.80 -15.94 3.02
N PRO A 298 -6.04 -15.01 2.40
CA PRO A 298 -5.76 -15.04 0.96
C PRO A 298 -4.67 -16.07 0.58
N ASN A 299 -3.88 -16.56 1.55
CA ASN A 299 -2.74 -17.42 1.29
C ASN A 299 -3.16 -18.88 1.11
N THR A 300 -2.50 -19.56 0.16
CA THR A 300 -2.72 -20.98 -0.14
C THR A 300 -1.38 -21.67 -0.33
N ALA A 301 -1.22 -22.84 0.31
CA ALA A 301 -0.09 -23.75 0.08
C ALA A 301 -0.60 -25.13 -0.28
N THR A 302 0.15 -25.87 -1.07
CA THR A 302 -0.20 -27.23 -1.49
C THR A 302 0.98 -28.18 -1.35
N ALA A 303 0.70 -29.45 -1.04
CA ALA A 303 1.69 -30.51 -1.12
C ALA A 303 1.11 -31.74 -1.83
N PRO A 304 1.90 -32.38 -2.69
CA PRO A 304 1.50 -33.66 -3.27
C PRO A 304 1.40 -34.75 -2.20
N VAL A 305 0.45 -35.67 -2.40
CA VAL A 305 0.30 -36.89 -1.59
C VAL A 305 0.69 -38.09 -2.43
N VAL A 306 1.56 -38.91 -1.91
CA VAL A 306 2.06 -40.13 -2.57
C VAL A 306 1.78 -41.37 -1.74
N LEU A 307 1.76 -42.52 -2.40
CA LEU A 307 1.66 -43.81 -1.72
C LEU A 307 2.99 -44.18 -1.06
N LYS A 308 2.95 -44.61 0.20
CA LYS A 308 4.01 -45.35 0.88
C LYS A 308 3.59 -46.83 1.00
N GLY A 309 4.10 -47.61 0.08
CA GLY A 309 3.65 -48.99 -0.18
C GLY A 309 3.00 -49.09 -1.58
N ALA A 310 2.32 -50.21 -1.85
CA ALA A 310 1.69 -50.46 -3.15
C ALA A 310 0.25 -50.99 -2.97
N ILE A 311 -0.63 -50.52 -3.83
CA ILE A 311 -1.98 -51.10 -4.00
C ILE A 311 -1.90 -52.20 -5.04
N ARG A 312 -2.12 -53.43 -4.59
CA ARG A 312 -2.11 -54.61 -5.46
C ARG A 312 -3.46 -54.80 -6.14
N PRO A 313 -3.51 -55.30 -7.38
CA PRO A 313 -4.77 -55.59 -8.04
C PRO A 313 -5.52 -56.71 -7.32
N PRO A 314 -6.86 -56.78 -7.47
CA PRO A 314 -7.64 -57.90 -6.93
C PRO A 314 -7.21 -59.20 -7.55
N THR A 315 -7.22 -60.30 -6.76
CA THR A 315 -6.93 -61.66 -7.24
C THR A 315 -8.00 -62.15 -8.22
N ALA A 316 -7.67 -63.14 -9.06
CA ALA A 316 -8.63 -63.73 -9.98
C ALA A 316 -9.85 -64.32 -9.22
N TRP A 317 -9.63 -64.92 -8.04
CA TRP A 317 -10.69 -65.39 -7.17
C TRP A 317 -11.61 -64.31 -6.66
N TRP A 318 -11.05 -63.20 -6.20
CA TRP A 318 -11.85 -62.05 -5.73
C TRP A 318 -12.71 -61.45 -6.86
N ARG A 319 -12.15 -61.35 -8.07
CA ARG A 319 -12.91 -60.86 -9.25
C ARG A 319 -14.07 -61.80 -9.61
N LEU A 320 -13.87 -63.06 -9.51
CA LEU A 320 -14.90 -64.07 -9.82
C LEU A 320 -16.06 -64.02 -8.81
N THR A 321 -15.76 -63.75 -7.54
CA THR A 321 -16.74 -63.79 -6.45
C THR A 321 -17.41 -62.42 -6.22
N HIS A 322 -16.85 -61.31 -6.77
CA HIS A 322 -17.34 -59.96 -6.62
C HIS A 322 -17.47 -59.20 -7.98
N PRO A 323 -18.22 -59.76 -8.97
CA PRO A 323 -18.23 -59.23 -10.32
C PRO A 323 -18.81 -57.82 -10.45
N PHE A 324 -19.63 -57.37 -9.47
CA PHE A 324 -20.30 -56.06 -9.48
C PHE A 324 -19.55 -54.99 -8.70
N GLU A 325 -18.42 -55.30 -8.06
CA GLU A 325 -17.65 -54.32 -7.25
C GLU A 325 -16.44 -53.70 -7.98
N LEU A 326 -16.13 -54.20 -9.18
CA LEU A 326 -14.99 -53.73 -9.99
C LEU A 326 -15.24 -52.42 -10.74
N GLY A 327 -16.46 -51.91 -10.75
CA GLY A 327 -16.87 -50.74 -11.50
C GLY A 327 -17.31 -49.56 -10.63
N ARG A 328 -17.07 -49.60 -9.32
CA ARG A 328 -17.42 -48.48 -8.41
C ARG A 328 -16.21 -47.70 -7.97
#